data_6a961f750b22e8c81db72bd9f52eb3bb
#
_entry.id   6a961f750b22e8c81db72bd9f52eb3bb
#
_cell.length_a   1.000
_cell.length_b   1.000
_cell.length_c   1.000
_cell.angle_alpha   90.00
_cell.angle_beta   90.00
_cell.angle_gamma   90.00
#
_symmetry.space_group_name_H-M   'P 1'
#
loop_
_entity.id
_entity.type
_entity.pdbx_description
1 polymer ?
#
loop_
_entity_poly.entity_id
_entity_poly.type
_entity_poly.pdbx_seq_one_letter_code
_entity_poly.pdbx_strand_id
1 'polypeptide(L)'
;MTNEMIIVLDFGGQYNQLIARRVRECNVYCEVHPNTLSLDKIKAMKNLKGIIFTGGPNSVYTPESATISTEVFKLGVPVLGICYGSQLMAHLLGGKVETAPVSEYGKTQVKIASTGSKLFQDVSEETICWMSHTDYISQAPEGFSVTASTPVCPVAAMENEAEGLYAVQFHPEVLHTVEGSKMLSNFVYNVCKCAGDWRM
;
A
#
# COMPACT_ATOMS: atom_id res chain seq x y z
N MET A 1 -22.79 5.03 17.40
CA MET A 1 -22.39 5.09 15.98
C MET A 1 -21.06 4.42 15.77
N THR A 2 -20.93 3.65 14.67
CA THR A 2 -19.65 3.03 14.31
C THR A 2 -18.83 4.03 13.49
N ASN A 3 -17.60 4.28 13.91
CA ASN A 3 -16.70 5.18 13.18
C ASN A 3 -16.28 4.57 11.86
N GLU A 4 -16.00 5.42 10.88
CA GLU A 4 -15.29 5.00 9.67
C GLU A 4 -13.95 4.42 10.11
N MET A 5 -13.54 3.33 9.47
CA MET A 5 -12.35 2.60 9.88
C MET A 5 -11.51 2.16 8.69
N ILE A 6 -10.20 2.23 8.86
CA ILE A 6 -9.23 1.60 7.98
C ILE A 6 -8.51 0.55 8.81
N ILE A 7 -8.32 -0.66 8.27
CA ILE A 7 -7.52 -1.68 8.95
C ILE A 7 -6.16 -1.82 8.26
N VAL A 8 -5.17 -2.12 9.08
CA VAL A 8 -3.81 -2.45 8.63
C VAL A 8 -3.62 -3.94 8.88
N LEU A 9 -3.29 -4.69 7.84
CA LEU A 9 -2.98 -6.11 7.94
C LEU A 9 -1.46 -6.28 8.00
N ASP A 10 -0.99 -6.89 9.08
CA ASP A 10 0.42 -7.05 9.41
C ASP A 10 1.02 -8.27 8.70
N PHE A 11 1.92 -8.02 7.75
CA PHE A 11 2.65 -9.06 7.03
C PHE A 11 4.09 -9.23 7.56
N GLY A 12 4.36 -8.80 8.79
CA GLY A 12 5.66 -8.95 9.44
C GLY A 12 6.58 -7.74 9.32
N GLY A 13 6.08 -6.62 8.85
CA GLY A 13 6.86 -5.40 8.67
C GLY A 13 7.21 -4.70 9.98
N GLN A 14 8.17 -3.78 9.93
CA GLN A 14 8.64 -3.03 11.10
C GLN A 14 7.76 -1.83 11.43
N TYR A 15 6.98 -1.33 10.47
CA TYR A 15 6.31 -0.03 10.58
C TYR A 15 4.78 -0.12 10.68
N ASN A 16 4.24 -1.27 11.10
CA ASN A 16 2.78 -1.48 11.18
C ASN A 16 2.08 -0.42 12.03
N GLN A 17 2.61 -0.18 13.24
CA GLN A 17 2.03 0.79 14.16
C GLN A 17 2.19 2.22 13.64
N LEU A 18 3.28 2.49 12.92
CA LEU A 18 3.51 3.81 12.33
C LEU A 18 2.48 4.08 11.22
N ILE A 19 2.17 3.07 10.40
CA ILE A 19 1.12 3.19 9.37
C ILE A 19 -0.21 3.53 10.03
N ALA A 20 -0.59 2.79 11.07
CA ALA A 20 -1.84 3.04 11.79
C ALA A 20 -1.86 4.45 12.39
N ARG A 21 -0.73 4.89 12.95
CA ARG A 21 -0.61 6.24 13.50
C ARG A 21 -0.85 7.31 12.43
N ARG A 22 -0.26 7.13 11.24
CA ARG A 22 -0.46 8.07 10.13
C ARG A 22 -1.92 8.17 9.70
N VAL A 23 -2.62 7.04 9.67
CA VAL A 23 -4.06 7.02 9.37
C VAL A 23 -4.84 7.78 10.44
N ARG A 24 -4.53 7.53 11.72
CA ARG A 24 -5.19 8.23 12.83
C ARG A 24 -4.93 9.73 12.80
N GLU A 25 -3.77 10.15 12.35
CA GLU A 25 -3.46 11.56 12.15
C GLU A 25 -4.33 12.21 11.07
N CYS A 26 -4.94 11.41 10.20
CA CYS A 26 -5.94 11.87 9.23
C CYS A 26 -7.36 11.88 9.82
N ASN A 27 -7.51 11.73 11.13
CA ASN A 27 -8.81 11.72 11.82
C ASN A 27 -9.71 10.57 11.37
N VAL A 28 -9.12 9.40 11.16
CA VAL A 28 -9.83 8.16 10.83
C VAL A 28 -9.37 7.07 11.79
N TYR A 29 -10.33 6.35 12.37
CA TYR A 29 -10.02 5.23 13.26
C TYR A 29 -9.31 4.13 12.49
N CYS A 30 -8.28 3.54 13.11
CA CYS A 30 -7.47 2.52 12.47
C CYS A 30 -7.07 1.44 13.47
N GLU A 31 -7.18 0.18 13.05
CA GLU A 31 -6.75 -0.98 13.83
C GLU A 31 -5.72 -1.77 13.05
N VAL A 32 -4.78 -2.38 13.77
CA VAL A 32 -3.80 -3.32 13.19
C VAL A 32 -4.25 -4.73 13.53
N HIS A 33 -4.34 -5.57 12.52
CA HIS A 33 -4.71 -6.98 12.65
C HIS A 33 -3.66 -7.87 11.98
N PRO A 34 -3.52 -9.13 12.40
CA PRO A 34 -2.61 -10.04 11.70
C PRO A 34 -3.12 -10.34 10.28
N ASN A 35 -2.20 -10.70 9.38
CA ASN A 35 -2.57 -11.08 8.01
C ASN A 35 -3.48 -12.31 7.97
N THR A 36 -3.52 -13.08 9.05
CA THR A 36 -4.36 -14.27 9.20
C THR A 36 -5.81 -13.97 9.59
N LEU A 37 -6.16 -12.70 9.80
CA LEU A 37 -7.54 -12.31 10.10
C LEU A 37 -8.47 -12.87 9.03
N SER A 38 -9.53 -13.57 9.44
CA SER A 38 -10.43 -14.22 8.50
C SER A 38 -11.23 -13.22 7.67
N LEU A 39 -11.52 -13.59 6.42
CA LEU A 39 -12.35 -12.76 5.54
C LEU A 39 -13.73 -12.52 6.13
N ASP A 40 -14.29 -13.51 6.81
CA ASP A 40 -15.60 -13.37 7.44
C ASP A 40 -15.59 -12.25 8.50
N LYS A 41 -14.51 -12.15 9.27
CA LYS A 41 -14.36 -11.07 10.25
C LYS A 41 -14.22 -9.72 9.57
N ILE A 42 -13.48 -9.67 8.47
CA ILE A 42 -13.33 -8.42 7.68
C ILE A 42 -14.68 -8.01 7.11
N LYS A 43 -15.41 -8.94 6.51
CA LYS A 43 -16.75 -8.68 5.95
C LYS A 43 -17.74 -8.21 7.01
N ALA A 44 -17.58 -8.64 8.25
CA ALA A 44 -18.46 -8.27 9.35
C ALA A 44 -18.16 -6.87 9.91
N MET A 45 -17.03 -6.28 9.54
CA MET A 45 -16.66 -4.94 10.02
C MET A 45 -17.57 -3.88 9.40
N LYS A 46 -18.22 -3.10 10.26
CA LYS A 46 -19.08 -2.00 9.83
C LYS A 46 -18.23 -0.76 9.55
N ASN A 47 -18.60 -0.03 8.49
CA ASN A 47 -17.91 1.21 8.09
C ASN A 47 -16.42 1.00 7.77
N LEU A 48 -16.03 -0.17 7.29
CA LEU A 48 -14.68 -0.41 6.79
C LEU A 48 -14.52 0.33 5.47
N LYS A 49 -13.58 1.29 5.44
CA LYS A 49 -13.37 2.19 4.30
C LYS A 49 -12.11 1.84 3.50
N GLY A 50 -11.18 1.14 4.09
CA GLY A 50 -9.93 0.80 3.41
C GLY A 50 -9.14 -0.25 4.15
N ILE A 51 -8.23 -0.88 3.40
CA ILE A 51 -7.32 -1.91 3.92
C ILE A 51 -5.92 -1.55 3.46
N ILE A 52 -4.94 -1.62 4.37
CA ILE A 52 -3.53 -1.39 4.05
C ILE A 52 -2.76 -2.67 4.38
N PHE A 53 -1.99 -3.17 3.40
CA PHE A 53 -1.05 -4.27 3.60
C PHE A 53 0.31 -3.69 3.92
N THR A 54 0.93 -4.16 5.00
CA THR A 54 2.24 -3.67 5.43
C THR A 54 3.38 -4.25 4.60
N GLY A 55 4.59 -3.78 4.82
CA GLY A 55 5.80 -4.45 4.40
C GLY A 55 5.99 -5.79 5.12
N GLY A 56 6.99 -6.52 4.73
CA GLY A 56 7.34 -7.79 5.34
C GLY A 56 8.78 -8.16 5.01
N PRO A 57 9.37 -9.09 5.77
CA PRO A 57 10.80 -9.41 5.64
C PRO A 57 11.13 -10.38 4.51
N ASN A 58 10.14 -11.08 3.96
CA ASN A 58 10.37 -12.22 3.08
C ASN A 58 10.03 -11.91 1.62
N SER A 59 10.42 -12.83 0.73
CA SER A 59 9.98 -12.85 -0.66
C SER A 59 8.59 -13.50 -0.75
N VAL A 60 7.78 -13.07 -1.71
CA VAL A 60 6.46 -13.69 -1.98
C VAL A 60 6.59 -15.16 -2.40
N TYR A 61 7.77 -15.58 -2.84
CA TYR A 61 8.04 -16.96 -3.26
C TYR A 61 8.52 -17.87 -2.13
N THR A 62 8.81 -17.35 -0.95
CA THR A 62 9.20 -18.15 0.21
C THR A 62 7.98 -18.88 0.76
N PRO A 63 8.03 -20.23 0.96
CA PRO A 63 6.84 -20.99 1.36
C PRO A 63 6.18 -20.53 2.67
N GLU A 64 6.99 -20.03 3.62
CA GLU A 64 6.48 -19.55 4.92
C GLU A 64 6.09 -18.08 4.91
N SER A 65 6.16 -17.41 3.75
CA SER A 65 5.83 -15.98 3.66
C SER A 65 4.37 -15.73 3.96
N ALA A 66 4.10 -14.65 4.66
CA ALA A 66 2.74 -14.23 4.97
C ALA A 66 1.97 -13.94 3.68
N THR A 67 0.74 -14.44 3.60
CA THR A 67 -0.12 -14.27 2.43
C THR A 67 -1.56 -14.01 2.86
N ILE A 68 -2.44 -13.84 1.89
CA ILE A 68 -3.86 -13.63 2.11
C ILE A 68 -4.65 -14.15 0.91
N SER A 69 -5.93 -14.46 1.10
CA SER A 69 -6.82 -14.86 0.02
C SER A 69 -7.07 -13.71 -0.96
N THR A 70 -7.09 -14.00 -2.25
CA THR A 70 -7.42 -13.01 -3.29
C THR A 70 -8.84 -12.47 -3.17
N GLU A 71 -9.71 -13.12 -2.41
CA GLU A 71 -11.07 -12.63 -2.15
C GLU A 71 -11.07 -11.26 -1.46
N VAL A 72 -10.00 -10.89 -0.76
CA VAL A 72 -9.86 -9.57 -0.14
C VAL A 72 -9.98 -8.45 -1.17
N PHE A 73 -9.52 -8.68 -2.40
CA PHE A 73 -9.57 -7.67 -3.47
C PHE A 73 -10.97 -7.53 -4.08
N LYS A 74 -11.90 -8.41 -3.72
CA LYS A 74 -13.28 -8.42 -4.25
C LYS A 74 -14.30 -7.91 -3.24
N LEU A 75 -13.86 -7.39 -2.10
CA LEU A 75 -14.76 -6.90 -1.05
C LEU A 75 -15.39 -5.55 -1.37
N GLY A 76 -14.94 -4.87 -2.42
CA GLY A 76 -15.40 -3.52 -2.74
C GLY A 76 -14.80 -2.45 -1.84
N VAL A 77 -13.77 -2.78 -1.07
CA VAL A 77 -13.06 -1.87 -0.17
C VAL A 77 -11.68 -1.59 -0.78
N PRO A 78 -11.28 -0.32 -0.91
CA PRO A 78 -9.95 0.00 -1.46
C PRO A 78 -8.81 -0.64 -0.66
N VAL A 79 -7.77 -1.07 -1.36
CA VAL A 79 -6.59 -1.71 -0.76
C VAL A 79 -5.33 -0.97 -1.22
N LEU A 80 -4.45 -0.67 -0.26
CA LEU A 80 -3.12 -0.12 -0.51
C LEU A 80 -2.09 -1.13 -0.02
N GLY A 81 -1.24 -1.63 -0.93
CA GLY A 81 -0.10 -2.48 -0.58
C GLY A 81 1.18 -1.65 -0.47
N ILE A 82 1.94 -1.85 0.59
CA ILE A 82 3.19 -1.14 0.87
C ILE A 82 4.34 -2.15 0.89
N CYS A 83 5.38 -1.90 0.10
CA CYS A 83 6.60 -2.71 0.04
C CYS A 83 6.28 -4.19 -0.24
N TYR A 84 6.48 -5.09 0.71
CA TYR A 84 6.08 -6.49 0.57
C TYR A 84 4.60 -6.61 0.18
N GLY A 85 3.73 -5.80 0.79
CA GLY A 85 2.30 -5.78 0.45
C GLY A 85 2.03 -5.45 -1.01
N SER A 86 2.83 -4.59 -1.62
CA SER A 86 2.72 -4.28 -3.05
C SER A 86 3.12 -5.46 -3.92
N GLN A 87 4.20 -6.13 -3.55
CA GLN A 87 4.69 -7.31 -4.25
C GLN A 87 3.70 -8.46 -4.13
N LEU A 88 3.11 -8.66 -2.96
CA LEU A 88 2.10 -9.68 -2.73
C LEU A 88 0.87 -9.42 -3.60
N MET A 89 0.41 -8.19 -3.68
CA MET A 89 -0.71 -7.81 -4.56
C MET A 89 -0.40 -8.16 -6.01
N ALA A 90 0.79 -7.79 -6.50
CA ALA A 90 1.21 -8.09 -7.86
C ALA A 90 1.24 -9.61 -8.10
N HIS A 91 1.86 -10.35 -7.18
CA HIS A 91 2.00 -11.81 -7.27
C HIS A 91 0.63 -12.50 -7.29
N LEU A 92 -0.26 -12.14 -6.40
CA LEU A 92 -1.59 -12.76 -6.28
C LEU A 92 -2.49 -12.45 -7.48
N LEU A 93 -2.27 -11.34 -8.16
CA LEU A 93 -3.11 -10.91 -9.29
C LEU A 93 -2.49 -11.19 -10.65
N GLY A 94 -1.39 -11.96 -10.70
CA GLY A 94 -0.81 -12.44 -11.95
C GLY A 94 0.31 -11.58 -12.53
N GLY A 95 0.81 -10.61 -11.78
CA GLY A 95 2.02 -9.87 -12.14
C GLY A 95 3.28 -10.68 -11.85
N LYS A 96 4.44 -10.08 -12.05
CA LYS A 96 5.73 -10.73 -11.80
C LYS A 96 6.54 -9.97 -10.77
N VAL A 97 7.13 -10.72 -9.84
CA VAL A 97 8.07 -10.22 -8.82
C VAL A 97 9.40 -10.94 -9.05
N GLU A 98 10.49 -10.20 -9.09
CA GLU A 98 11.83 -10.74 -9.36
C GLU A 98 12.82 -10.18 -8.35
N THR A 99 13.95 -10.87 -8.20
CA THR A 99 15.06 -10.38 -7.37
C THR A 99 15.93 -9.46 -8.22
N ALA A 100 16.08 -8.22 -7.78
CA ALA A 100 16.86 -7.23 -8.52
C ALA A 100 18.37 -7.55 -8.40
N PRO A 101 19.15 -7.29 -9.47
CA PRO A 101 20.60 -7.37 -9.38
C PRO A 101 21.18 -6.31 -8.44
N VAL A 102 20.47 -5.21 -8.24
CA VAL A 102 20.85 -4.12 -7.34
C VAL A 102 19.68 -3.82 -6.43
N SER A 103 19.93 -3.91 -5.11
CA SER A 103 18.92 -3.56 -4.11
C SER A 103 18.83 -2.04 -3.93
N GLU A 104 17.64 -1.57 -3.58
CA GLU A 104 17.44 -0.17 -3.20
C GLU A 104 17.19 -0.07 -1.70
N TYR A 105 18.07 0.63 -1.01
CA TYR A 105 17.93 0.92 0.42
C TYR A 105 18.21 2.38 0.67
N GLY A 106 17.34 3.03 1.43
CA GLY A 106 17.51 4.42 1.80
C GLY A 106 16.69 5.39 0.95
N LYS A 107 17.12 6.63 0.95
CA LYS A 107 16.45 7.71 0.21
C LYS A 107 16.69 7.53 -1.28
N THR A 108 15.60 7.43 -2.03
CA THR A 108 15.64 7.18 -3.47
C THR A 108 14.78 8.20 -4.20
N GLN A 109 15.29 8.76 -5.29
CA GLN A 109 14.50 9.63 -6.14
C GLN A 109 13.54 8.78 -6.97
N VAL A 110 12.25 9.08 -6.84
CA VAL A 110 11.17 8.36 -7.53
C VAL A 110 10.48 9.31 -8.49
N LYS A 111 10.28 8.84 -9.71
CA LYS A 111 9.55 9.58 -10.73
C LYS A 111 8.09 9.18 -10.71
N ILE A 112 7.20 10.15 -10.50
CA ILE A 112 5.76 9.96 -10.52
C ILE A 112 5.24 10.25 -11.94
N ALA A 113 4.51 9.32 -12.50
CA ALA A 113 3.88 9.52 -13.82
C ALA A 113 2.71 10.48 -13.68
N SER A 114 2.56 11.40 -14.64
CA SER A 114 1.45 12.35 -14.67
C SER A 114 0.22 11.66 -15.24
N THR A 115 -0.48 10.87 -14.42
CA THR A 115 -1.60 10.02 -14.85
C THR A 115 -2.94 10.42 -14.25
N GLY A 116 -2.99 11.48 -13.43
CA GLY A 116 -4.20 11.83 -12.70
C GLY A 116 -4.52 10.88 -11.55
N SER A 117 -3.51 10.19 -11.03
CA SER A 117 -3.67 9.27 -9.89
C SER A 117 -4.22 9.98 -8.67
N LYS A 118 -5.26 9.41 -8.06
CA LYS A 118 -5.81 9.92 -6.80
C LYS A 118 -4.81 9.83 -5.66
N LEU A 119 -3.96 8.79 -5.67
CA LEU A 119 -2.94 8.59 -4.63
C LEU A 119 -1.85 9.66 -4.70
N PHE A 120 -1.50 10.08 -5.90
CA PHE A 120 -0.41 11.05 -6.12
C PHE A 120 -0.89 12.46 -6.44
N GLN A 121 -2.14 12.76 -6.12
CA GLN A 121 -2.67 14.12 -6.31
C GLN A 121 -1.83 15.11 -5.51
N ASP A 122 -1.38 16.18 -6.18
CA ASP A 122 -0.52 17.23 -5.60
C ASP A 122 0.85 16.75 -5.14
N VAL A 123 1.29 15.56 -5.56
CA VAL A 123 2.63 15.06 -5.33
C VAL A 123 3.51 15.48 -6.50
N SER A 124 4.74 15.93 -6.20
CA SER A 124 5.71 16.37 -7.22
C SER A 124 6.07 15.23 -8.18
N GLU A 125 6.33 15.57 -9.45
CA GLU A 125 6.74 14.58 -10.46
C GLU A 125 8.00 13.80 -10.06
N GLU A 126 8.91 14.45 -9.33
CA GLU A 126 10.08 13.80 -8.76
C GLU A 126 10.07 14.06 -7.26
N THR A 127 10.14 13.00 -6.48
CA THR A 127 10.09 13.09 -5.03
C THR A 127 11.01 12.05 -4.40
N ILE A 128 11.42 12.28 -3.17
CA ILE A 128 12.30 11.37 -2.45
C ILE A 128 11.44 10.43 -1.61
N CYS A 129 11.65 9.12 -1.79
CA CYS A 129 10.97 8.07 -1.05
C CYS A 129 11.97 7.16 -0.37
N TRP A 130 11.56 6.56 0.76
CA TRP A 130 12.36 5.57 1.46
C TRP A 130 12.14 4.20 0.84
N MET A 131 13.19 3.62 0.29
CA MET A 131 13.20 2.27 -0.25
C MET A 131 13.91 1.32 0.70
N SER A 132 13.42 0.08 0.77
CA SER A 132 14.05 -0.99 1.54
C SER A 132 13.63 -2.31 0.92
N HIS A 133 14.21 -2.64 -0.25
CA HIS A 133 13.83 -3.87 -0.96
C HIS A 133 14.95 -4.41 -1.85
N THR A 134 14.94 -5.72 -2.03
CA THR A 134 15.76 -6.43 -3.02
C THR A 134 14.85 -6.95 -4.14
N ASP A 135 13.73 -7.56 -3.79
CA ASP A 135 12.72 -7.97 -4.76
C ASP A 135 11.96 -6.75 -5.27
N TYR A 136 11.50 -6.84 -6.51
CA TYR A 136 10.77 -5.76 -7.16
C TYR A 136 9.71 -6.33 -8.10
N ILE A 137 8.68 -5.54 -8.38
CA ILE A 137 7.67 -5.88 -9.37
C ILE A 137 8.26 -5.58 -10.74
N SER A 138 8.47 -6.61 -11.56
CA SER A 138 8.99 -6.44 -12.92
C SER A 138 7.87 -6.25 -13.94
N GLN A 139 6.68 -6.74 -13.62
CA GLN A 139 5.50 -6.61 -14.49
C GLN A 139 4.26 -6.45 -13.64
N ALA A 140 3.54 -5.34 -13.82
CA ALA A 140 2.27 -5.12 -13.16
C ALA A 140 1.21 -6.11 -13.66
N PRO A 141 0.24 -6.50 -12.83
CA PRO A 141 -0.87 -7.34 -13.28
C PRO A 141 -1.69 -6.65 -14.38
N GLU A 142 -2.43 -7.45 -15.16
CA GLU A 142 -3.34 -6.92 -16.17
C GLU A 142 -4.36 -5.97 -15.52
N GLY A 143 -4.65 -4.86 -16.19
CA GLY A 143 -5.57 -3.85 -15.70
C GLY A 143 -4.94 -2.79 -14.81
N PHE A 144 -3.67 -2.97 -14.43
CA PHE A 144 -2.94 -1.99 -13.63
C PHE A 144 -2.16 -1.01 -14.50
N SER A 145 -2.09 0.24 -14.06
CA SER A 145 -1.22 1.26 -14.64
C SER A 145 -0.04 1.49 -13.70
N VAL A 146 1.15 1.63 -14.28
CA VAL A 146 2.35 1.98 -13.51
C VAL A 146 2.35 3.48 -13.28
N THR A 147 2.40 3.91 -12.02
CA THR A 147 2.27 5.31 -11.64
C THR A 147 3.56 5.91 -11.09
N ALA A 148 4.55 5.10 -10.79
CA ALA A 148 5.87 5.59 -10.35
C ALA A 148 6.97 4.59 -10.71
N SER A 149 8.18 5.10 -10.89
CA SER A 149 9.34 4.28 -11.26
C SER A 149 10.64 4.89 -10.76
N THR A 150 11.67 4.03 -10.67
CA THR A 150 13.07 4.44 -10.50
C THR A 150 13.90 3.77 -11.59
N PRO A 151 15.18 4.12 -11.79
CA PRO A 151 16.01 3.45 -12.78
C PRO A 151 16.15 1.94 -12.58
N VAL A 152 16.05 1.46 -11.34
CA VAL A 152 16.20 0.02 -11.02
C VAL A 152 14.89 -0.64 -10.59
N CYS A 153 13.82 0.14 -10.43
CA CYS A 153 12.50 -0.37 -10.03
C CYS A 153 11.45 0.16 -11.01
N PRO A 154 11.13 -0.61 -12.06
CA PRO A 154 10.21 -0.14 -13.10
C PRO A 154 8.79 0.06 -12.60
N VAL A 155 8.39 -0.65 -11.55
CA VAL A 155 7.07 -0.50 -10.93
C VAL A 155 7.28 -0.11 -9.47
N ALA A 156 7.59 1.16 -9.24
CA ALA A 156 7.68 1.70 -7.89
C ALA A 156 6.29 1.98 -7.30
N ALA A 157 5.30 2.19 -8.15
CA ALA A 157 3.88 2.24 -7.78
C ALA A 157 3.03 1.82 -8.96
N MET A 158 1.87 1.24 -8.65
CA MET A 158 0.89 0.82 -9.64
C MET A 158 -0.51 0.94 -9.07
N GLU A 159 -1.49 1.03 -9.94
CA GLU A 159 -2.88 1.10 -9.50
C GLU A 159 -3.85 0.51 -10.51
N ASN A 160 -4.95 -0.03 -10.01
CA ASN A 160 -6.15 -0.33 -10.76
C ASN A 160 -7.27 0.46 -10.11
N GLU A 161 -7.49 1.68 -10.58
CA GLU A 161 -8.44 2.61 -9.97
C GLU A 161 -9.86 2.06 -9.98
N ALA A 162 -10.27 1.41 -11.07
CA ALA A 162 -11.61 0.84 -11.20
C ALA A 162 -11.92 -0.19 -10.11
N GLU A 163 -10.91 -0.94 -9.68
CA GLU A 163 -11.04 -1.95 -8.62
C GLU A 163 -10.65 -1.43 -7.25
N GLY A 164 -10.19 -0.17 -7.15
CA GLY A 164 -9.76 0.41 -5.89
C GLY A 164 -8.45 -0.17 -5.34
N LEU A 165 -7.55 -0.64 -6.21
CA LEU A 165 -6.30 -1.29 -5.80
C LEU A 165 -5.12 -0.38 -6.10
N TYR A 166 -4.27 -0.17 -5.07
CA TYR A 166 -3.11 0.71 -5.13
C TYR A 166 -1.93 0.02 -4.48
N ALA A 167 -0.74 0.23 -5.01
CA ALA A 167 0.48 -0.38 -4.48
C ALA A 167 1.67 0.55 -4.64
N VAL A 168 2.50 0.62 -3.61
CA VAL A 168 3.75 1.39 -3.61
C VAL A 168 4.87 0.52 -3.07
N GLN A 169 6.04 0.55 -3.71
CA GLN A 169 7.21 -0.19 -3.26
C GLN A 169 7.88 0.49 -2.07
N PHE A 170 7.80 1.81 -2.01
CA PHE A 170 8.41 2.60 -0.95
C PHE A 170 7.51 2.66 0.28
N HIS A 171 8.05 3.22 1.36
CA HIS A 171 7.35 3.37 2.63
C HIS A 171 6.85 4.80 2.81
N PRO A 172 5.56 5.09 2.55
CA PRO A 172 5.03 6.45 2.71
C PRO A 172 4.87 6.87 4.17
N GLU A 173 4.88 5.91 5.09
CA GLU A 173 4.69 6.15 6.51
C GLU A 173 5.91 6.76 7.21
N VAL A 174 7.12 6.55 6.65
CA VAL A 174 8.35 7.04 7.28
C VAL A 174 8.67 8.46 6.84
N LEU A 175 9.33 9.23 7.72
CA LEU A 175 9.63 10.64 7.48
C LEU A 175 10.53 10.87 6.26
N HIS A 176 11.36 9.88 5.90
CA HIS A 176 12.28 9.98 4.76
C HIS A 176 11.56 9.94 3.41
N THR A 177 10.30 9.53 3.36
CA THR A 177 9.45 9.73 2.20
C THR A 177 8.85 11.13 2.34
N VAL A 178 9.40 12.08 1.60
CA VAL A 178 9.17 13.52 1.82
C VAL A 178 7.69 13.89 1.71
N GLU A 179 6.98 13.33 0.73
CA GLU A 179 5.56 13.62 0.53
C GLU A 179 4.66 12.45 0.95
N GLY A 180 5.17 11.58 1.83
CA GLY A 180 4.45 10.39 2.28
C GLY A 180 3.14 10.68 2.99
N SER A 181 3.11 11.71 3.85
CA SER A 181 1.89 12.12 4.53
C SER A 181 0.80 12.55 3.55
N LYS A 182 1.19 13.23 2.48
CA LYS A 182 0.26 13.63 1.42
C LYS A 182 -0.31 12.41 0.71
N MET A 183 0.54 11.42 0.41
CA MET A 183 0.11 10.17 -0.23
C MET A 183 -0.87 9.40 0.63
N LEU A 184 -0.58 9.26 1.92
CA LEU A 184 -1.48 8.56 2.85
C LEU A 184 -2.79 9.33 3.04
N SER A 185 -2.74 10.65 3.13
CA SER A 185 -3.92 11.49 3.17
C SER A 185 -4.76 11.31 1.90
N ASN A 186 -4.12 11.24 0.74
CA ASN A 186 -4.81 10.99 -0.53
C ASN A 186 -5.51 9.63 -0.52
N PHE A 187 -4.87 8.60 0.02
CA PHE A 187 -5.52 7.29 0.16
C PHE A 187 -6.75 7.37 1.05
N VAL A 188 -6.61 7.98 2.21
CA VAL A 188 -7.70 8.10 3.19
C VAL A 188 -8.88 8.90 2.62
N TYR A 189 -8.62 10.06 2.04
CA TYR A 189 -9.67 10.99 1.62
C TYR A 189 -10.10 10.82 0.18
N ASN A 190 -9.16 10.67 -0.75
CA ASN A 190 -9.49 10.63 -2.18
C ASN A 190 -9.89 9.22 -2.65
N VAL A 191 -9.26 8.19 -2.10
CA VAL A 191 -9.53 6.80 -2.49
C VAL A 191 -10.60 6.18 -1.59
N CYS A 192 -10.41 6.22 -0.28
CA CYS A 192 -11.33 5.59 0.69
C CYS A 192 -12.55 6.45 0.98
N LYS A 193 -12.55 7.72 0.58
CA LYS A 193 -13.68 8.63 0.76
C LYS A 193 -14.08 8.82 2.23
N CYS A 194 -13.13 8.81 3.13
CA CYS A 194 -13.38 9.06 4.54
C CYS A 194 -13.73 10.52 4.79
N ALA A 195 -14.60 10.77 5.77
CA ALA A 195 -14.98 12.12 6.17
C ALA A 195 -13.94 12.77 7.09
N GLY A 196 -13.17 11.96 7.83
CA GLY A 196 -12.14 12.48 8.73
C GLY A 196 -12.70 13.10 10.00
N ASP A 197 -13.71 12.47 10.58
CA ASP A 197 -14.43 13.01 11.74
C ASP A 197 -14.13 12.26 13.05
N TRP A 198 -13.21 11.30 13.02
CA TRP A 198 -12.80 10.61 14.22
C TRP A 198 -11.76 11.44 15.00
N ARG A 199 -11.87 11.40 16.33
CA ARG A 199 -10.93 12.07 17.26
C ARG A 199 -10.37 11.08 18.25
N MET A 200 -9.09 11.25 18.56
CA MET A 200 -8.47 10.48 19.64
C MET A 200 -8.98 10.93 21.00
#